data_4b99fe660aa789b1bad250251128354a
#
_entry.id   4b99fe660aa789b1bad250251128354a
#
_cell.length_a   1.000
_cell.length_b   1.000
_cell.length_c   1.000
_cell.angle_alpha   90.00
_cell.angle_beta   90.00
_cell.angle_gamma   90.00
#
_symmetry.space_group_name_H-M   'P 1'
#
loop_
_entity.id
_entity.type
_entity.pdbx_description
1 polymer ?
#
loop_
_entity_poly.entity_id
_entity_poly.type
_entity_poly.pdbx_seq_one_letter_code
_entity_poly.pdbx_strand_id
1 'polypeptide(L)'
;MANVKCPKCGANVPLDAGTKFTKCPYCSSQIYIDRSGAGFYYALPFMSNQDASIGTFRRWAAGSTKAKDLDKLAQIKTVKKQYFPVYMFKRDVNGLEQVLVEPAGSTTLPGLHSLKVPAGDLKIFDATFDTSGAELIKPDIEMLSYMKGLPGQPKEQALVYFPIWNIDYSFEGKDYSVVVDGVSGEVFSSSFPVRGSVPYLAVAIIGFIAFLGEGLLASMPDKLIIGVALMAATVVGIFALAMFVARRL
;
A
#
# COMPACT_ATOMS: atom_id res chain seq x y z
N MET A 1 -25.21 -10.69 32.68
CA MET A 1 -25.11 -9.71 31.59
C MET A 1 -23.76 -9.06 31.71
N ALA A 2 -22.94 -9.06 30.64
CA ALA A 2 -21.70 -8.34 30.64
C ALA A 2 -22.01 -6.85 30.38
N ASN A 3 -21.29 -5.95 31.06
CA ASN A 3 -21.41 -4.53 30.85
C ASN A 3 -20.09 -4.00 30.25
N VAL A 4 -20.18 -3.10 29.28
CA VAL A 4 -19.03 -2.41 28.72
C VAL A 4 -19.15 -0.91 28.94
N LYS A 5 -18.05 -0.23 29.23
CA LYS A 5 -18.04 1.23 29.31
C LYS A 5 -18.02 1.82 27.90
N CYS A 6 -18.96 2.73 27.63
CA CYS A 6 -18.94 3.48 26.39
C CYS A 6 -17.68 4.37 26.31
N PRO A 7 -16.86 4.24 25.27
CA PRO A 7 -15.64 5.01 25.16
C PRO A 7 -15.89 6.52 24.98
N LYS A 8 -17.07 6.92 24.47
CA LYS A 8 -17.41 8.34 24.27
C LYS A 8 -17.94 9.04 25.51
N CYS A 9 -18.86 8.39 26.24
CA CYS A 9 -19.55 9.05 27.36
C CYS A 9 -19.32 8.40 28.73
N GLY A 10 -18.57 7.27 28.79
CA GLY A 10 -18.27 6.56 30.02
C GLY A 10 -19.43 5.75 30.62
N ALA A 11 -20.62 5.79 30.03
CA ALA A 11 -21.79 5.07 30.53
C ALA A 11 -21.62 3.56 30.40
N ASN A 12 -22.16 2.80 31.36
CA ASN A 12 -22.22 1.36 31.31
C ASN A 12 -23.31 0.91 30.31
N VAL A 13 -22.93 0.16 29.31
CA VAL A 13 -23.81 -0.38 28.27
C VAL A 13 -23.96 -1.87 28.48
N PRO A 14 -25.18 -2.39 28.68
CA PRO A 14 -25.40 -3.83 28.82
C PRO A 14 -25.18 -4.52 27.48
N LEU A 15 -24.60 -5.72 27.54
CA LEU A 15 -24.28 -6.52 26.37
C LEU A 15 -24.92 -7.89 26.43
N ASP A 16 -25.46 -8.31 25.30
CA ASP A 16 -25.86 -9.69 25.07
C ASP A 16 -24.65 -10.54 24.64
N ALA A 17 -24.63 -11.80 25.01
CA ALA A 17 -23.55 -12.72 24.64
C ALA A 17 -23.45 -12.84 23.12
N GLY A 18 -22.23 -12.66 22.58
CA GLY A 18 -21.97 -12.76 21.14
C GLY A 18 -22.18 -11.47 20.33
N THR A 19 -22.58 -10.38 20.98
CA THR A 19 -22.72 -9.07 20.31
C THR A 19 -21.34 -8.54 19.92
N LYS A 20 -21.13 -8.28 18.62
CA LYS A 20 -19.89 -7.68 18.10
C LYS A 20 -19.99 -6.16 17.96
N PHE A 21 -21.22 -5.63 17.78
CA PHE A 21 -21.50 -4.21 17.63
C PHE A 21 -22.71 -3.85 18.45
N THR A 22 -22.64 -2.76 19.16
CA THR A 22 -23.78 -2.20 19.88
C THR A 22 -23.79 -0.68 19.75
N LYS A 23 -24.97 -0.08 19.97
CA LYS A 23 -25.15 1.36 20.01
C LYS A 23 -25.32 1.80 21.46
N CYS A 24 -24.53 2.78 21.89
CA CYS A 24 -24.70 3.34 23.23
C CYS A 24 -26.07 3.97 23.35
N PRO A 25 -26.93 3.58 24.31
CA PRO A 25 -28.26 4.17 24.49
C PRO A 25 -28.22 5.62 24.95
N TYR A 26 -27.09 6.09 25.48
CA TYR A 26 -26.97 7.45 26.04
C TYR A 26 -26.42 8.46 25.05
N CYS A 27 -25.43 8.10 24.24
CA CYS A 27 -24.79 9.05 23.32
C CYS A 27 -24.83 8.62 21.86
N SER A 28 -25.53 7.52 21.57
CA SER A 28 -25.73 6.96 20.22
C SER A 28 -24.45 6.55 19.46
N SER A 29 -23.27 6.57 20.10
CA SER A 29 -22.04 6.08 19.51
C SER A 29 -22.12 4.59 19.24
N GLN A 30 -21.59 4.15 18.10
CA GLN A 30 -21.39 2.73 17.85
C GLN A 30 -20.15 2.23 18.58
N ILE A 31 -20.28 1.08 19.21
CA ILE A 31 -19.24 0.44 20.02
C ILE A 31 -18.94 -0.91 19.38
N TYR A 32 -17.68 -1.15 19.01
CA TYR A 32 -17.20 -2.46 18.62
C TYR A 32 -16.79 -3.25 19.85
N ILE A 33 -17.23 -4.49 19.92
CA ILE A 33 -16.98 -5.39 21.05
C ILE A 33 -16.33 -6.66 20.51
N ASP A 34 -15.16 -6.96 20.99
CA ASP A 34 -14.53 -8.26 20.78
C ASP A 34 -14.33 -8.99 22.11
N ARG A 35 -13.74 -10.17 22.06
CA ARG A 35 -13.44 -10.95 23.27
C ARG A 35 -12.43 -10.28 24.21
N SER A 36 -11.68 -9.30 23.73
CA SER A 36 -10.69 -8.55 24.50
C SER A 36 -11.27 -7.31 25.19
N GLY A 37 -12.48 -6.92 24.88
CA GLY A 37 -13.17 -5.76 25.45
C GLY A 37 -13.83 -4.86 24.42
N ALA A 38 -14.31 -3.69 24.86
CA ALA A 38 -14.87 -2.67 23.97
C ALA A 38 -13.75 -1.85 23.35
N GLY A 39 -13.78 -1.72 22.04
CA GLY A 39 -12.94 -0.81 21.30
C GLY A 39 -13.72 0.40 20.76
N PHE A 40 -12.99 1.42 20.36
CA PHE A 40 -13.56 2.54 19.63
C PHE A 40 -13.88 2.13 18.20
N TYR A 41 -14.83 2.85 17.61
CA TYR A 41 -15.23 2.68 16.23
C TYR A 41 -15.05 4.02 15.51
N TYR A 42 -14.04 4.10 14.65
CA TYR A 42 -13.66 5.35 14.00
C TYR A 42 -13.73 5.23 12.48
N ALA A 43 -13.78 6.35 11.82
CA ALA A 43 -13.51 6.50 10.39
C ALA A 43 -12.68 7.75 10.13
N LEU A 44 -11.92 7.71 9.05
CA LEU A 44 -11.24 8.87 8.49
C LEU A 44 -12.08 9.44 7.34
N PRO A 45 -12.23 10.76 7.23
CA PRO A 45 -12.92 11.35 6.09
C PRO A 45 -12.08 11.20 4.81
N PHE A 46 -12.74 11.15 3.65
CA PHE A 46 -12.05 11.30 2.38
C PHE A 46 -11.50 12.72 2.26
N MET A 47 -10.19 12.84 2.03
CA MET A 47 -9.52 14.12 1.76
C MET A 47 -9.35 14.37 0.26
N SER A 48 -9.58 13.37 -0.58
CA SER A 48 -9.51 13.43 -2.04
C SER A 48 -10.82 13.02 -2.69
N ASN A 49 -11.14 13.64 -3.82
CA ASN A 49 -12.23 13.22 -4.69
C ASN A 49 -11.72 12.21 -5.75
N GLN A 50 -12.64 11.70 -6.57
CA GLN A 50 -12.34 10.71 -7.61
C GLN A 50 -11.29 11.21 -8.61
N ASP A 51 -11.41 12.44 -9.08
CA ASP A 51 -10.49 13.00 -10.08
C ASP A 51 -9.08 13.17 -9.51
N ALA A 52 -8.97 13.60 -8.27
CA ALA A 52 -7.69 13.69 -7.56
C ALA A 52 -7.05 12.32 -7.38
N SER A 53 -7.84 11.27 -7.09
CA SER A 53 -7.34 9.90 -6.95
C SER A 53 -6.84 9.33 -8.28
N ILE A 54 -7.55 9.60 -9.39
CA ILE A 54 -7.13 9.26 -10.74
C ILE A 54 -5.83 10.00 -11.10
N GLY A 55 -5.75 11.30 -10.77
CA GLY A 55 -4.53 12.08 -10.96
C GLY A 55 -3.34 11.50 -10.18
N THR A 56 -3.57 11.03 -8.97
CA THR A 56 -2.55 10.35 -8.15
C THR A 56 -2.10 9.02 -8.77
N PHE A 57 -3.04 8.21 -9.24
CA PHE A 57 -2.73 7.00 -10.01
C PHE A 57 -1.86 7.32 -11.24
N ARG A 58 -2.23 8.33 -12.04
CA ARG A 58 -1.45 8.72 -13.24
C ARG A 58 -0.03 9.16 -12.88
N ARG A 59 0.17 9.95 -11.84
CA ARG A 59 1.50 10.33 -11.36
C ARG A 59 2.31 9.12 -10.90
N TRP A 60 1.70 8.20 -10.16
CA TRP A 60 2.33 6.95 -9.75
C TRP A 60 2.70 6.08 -10.96
N ALA A 61 1.82 5.99 -11.96
CA ALA A 61 2.03 5.22 -13.18
C ALA A 61 3.15 5.78 -14.06
N ALA A 62 3.43 7.09 -13.99
CA ALA A 62 4.55 7.75 -14.68
C ALA A 62 5.93 7.45 -14.03
N GLY A 63 5.96 6.72 -12.91
CA GLY A 63 7.21 6.40 -12.19
C GLY A 63 8.19 5.58 -13.02
N SER A 64 9.49 5.79 -12.79
CA SER A 64 10.58 5.19 -13.59
C SER A 64 10.62 3.65 -13.56
N THR A 65 10.03 3.01 -12.56
CA THR A 65 9.93 1.55 -12.43
C THR A 65 8.75 0.94 -13.17
N LYS A 66 7.80 1.77 -13.62
CA LYS A 66 6.60 1.36 -14.32
C LYS A 66 6.86 1.20 -15.83
N ALA A 67 5.98 0.46 -16.50
CA ALA A 67 6.04 0.34 -17.95
C ALA A 67 5.96 1.73 -18.60
N LYS A 68 6.61 1.88 -19.74
CA LYS A 68 6.62 3.14 -20.50
C LYS A 68 5.19 3.53 -20.87
N ASP A 69 4.89 4.82 -20.75
CA ASP A 69 3.59 5.42 -21.07
C ASP A 69 2.39 4.76 -20.35
N LEU A 70 2.61 4.02 -19.26
CA LEU A 70 1.53 3.44 -18.45
C LEU A 70 0.55 4.51 -17.97
N ASP A 71 1.05 5.68 -17.60
CA ASP A 71 0.27 6.85 -17.21
C ASP A 71 -0.69 7.34 -18.28
N LYS A 72 -0.36 7.17 -19.55
CA LYS A 72 -1.16 7.63 -20.70
C LYS A 72 -2.02 6.52 -21.28
N LEU A 73 -1.49 5.31 -21.39
CA LEU A 73 -2.10 4.21 -22.11
C LEU A 73 -2.97 3.29 -21.22
N ALA A 74 -2.82 3.35 -19.89
CA ALA A 74 -3.68 2.61 -19.01
C ALA A 74 -5.15 3.04 -19.16
N GLN A 75 -6.01 2.07 -19.46
CA GLN A 75 -7.45 2.28 -19.58
C GLN A 75 -8.10 1.98 -18.23
N ILE A 76 -8.60 3.02 -17.55
CA ILE A 76 -9.31 2.87 -16.29
C ILE A 76 -10.68 2.25 -16.59
N LYS A 77 -10.97 1.11 -15.96
CA LYS A 77 -12.23 0.38 -16.08
C LYS A 77 -13.23 0.79 -15.02
N THR A 78 -12.81 0.77 -13.78
CA THR A 78 -13.66 1.13 -12.63
C THR A 78 -12.88 1.96 -11.61
N VAL A 79 -13.61 2.83 -10.93
CA VAL A 79 -13.11 3.57 -9.75
C VAL A 79 -14.15 3.42 -8.66
N LYS A 80 -13.82 2.69 -7.60
CA LYS A 80 -14.74 2.44 -6.48
C LYS A 80 -14.30 3.23 -5.26
N LYS A 81 -15.25 3.95 -4.67
CA LYS A 81 -15.08 4.65 -3.41
C LYS A 81 -15.45 3.70 -2.28
N GLN A 82 -14.50 3.36 -1.41
CA GLN A 82 -14.69 2.32 -0.40
C GLN A 82 -14.10 2.73 0.95
N TYR A 83 -14.64 2.20 2.03
CA TYR A 83 -14.06 2.21 3.35
C TYR A 83 -13.51 0.82 3.66
N PHE A 84 -12.20 0.74 3.85
CA PHE A 84 -11.51 -0.49 4.22
C PHE A 84 -11.32 -0.56 5.75
N PRO A 85 -11.75 -1.64 6.41
CA PRO A 85 -11.63 -1.79 7.85
C PRO A 85 -10.20 -2.19 8.25
N VAL A 86 -9.66 -1.51 9.25
CA VAL A 86 -8.39 -1.87 9.88
C VAL A 86 -8.53 -1.84 11.40
N TYR A 87 -7.73 -2.63 12.08
CA TYR A 87 -7.54 -2.52 13.52
C TYR A 87 -6.40 -1.56 13.83
N MET A 88 -6.64 -0.63 14.71
CA MET A 88 -5.63 0.25 15.28
C MET A 88 -5.34 -0.18 16.70
N PHE A 89 -4.08 -0.37 17.02
CA PHE A 89 -3.60 -0.73 18.35
C PHE A 89 -2.64 0.34 18.84
N LYS A 90 -3.02 1.07 19.89
CA LYS A 90 -2.08 1.92 20.63
C LYS A 90 -1.45 1.10 21.71
N ARG A 91 -0.13 1.02 21.72
CA ARG A 91 0.67 0.19 22.62
C ARG A 91 1.72 1.04 23.31
N ASP A 92 2.00 0.71 24.54
CA ASP A 92 3.17 1.20 25.26
C ASP A 92 4.32 0.22 25.05
N VAL A 93 5.34 0.64 24.34
CA VAL A 93 6.54 -0.16 24.11
C VAL A 93 7.72 0.57 24.72
N ASN A 94 8.20 0.07 25.87
CA ASN A 94 9.32 0.67 26.61
C ASN A 94 9.09 2.16 27.00
N GLY A 95 7.86 2.51 27.40
CA GLY A 95 7.51 3.89 27.77
C GLY A 95 7.19 4.82 26.59
N LEU A 96 7.25 4.31 25.35
CA LEU A 96 6.89 5.05 24.15
C LEU A 96 5.56 4.54 23.60
N GLU A 97 4.68 5.47 23.26
CA GLU A 97 3.42 5.13 22.58
C GLU A 97 3.69 4.81 21.11
N GLN A 98 3.28 3.62 20.68
CA GLN A 98 3.31 3.17 19.29
C GLN A 98 1.90 2.88 18.81
N VAL A 99 1.61 3.30 17.57
CA VAL A 99 0.37 2.99 16.87
C VAL A 99 0.68 1.97 15.79
N LEU A 100 0.04 0.80 15.90
CA LEU A 100 0.14 -0.29 14.95
C LEU A 100 -1.21 -0.43 14.24
N VAL A 101 -1.17 -0.72 12.94
CA VAL A 101 -2.37 -0.87 12.11
C VAL A 101 -2.31 -2.22 11.41
N GLU A 102 -3.40 -2.99 11.54
CA GLU A 102 -3.54 -4.31 10.92
C GLU A 102 -4.86 -4.41 10.16
N PRO A 103 -4.90 -5.05 8.99
CA PRO A 103 -6.13 -5.23 8.23
C PRO A 103 -7.20 -5.95 9.05
N ALA A 104 -8.42 -5.44 9.07
CA ALA A 104 -9.58 -6.13 9.64
C ALA A 104 -10.41 -6.84 8.57
N GLY A 105 -10.12 -6.57 7.30
CA GLY A 105 -10.69 -7.24 6.14
C GLY A 105 -9.64 -8.01 5.36
N SER A 106 -10.02 -9.16 4.80
CA SER A 106 -9.15 -9.96 3.94
C SER A 106 -8.73 -9.16 2.72
N THR A 107 -7.43 -9.15 2.44
CA THR A 107 -6.86 -8.43 1.32
C THR A 107 -5.65 -9.15 0.74
N THR A 108 -5.48 -9.08 -0.57
CA THR A 108 -4.28 -9.53 -1.27
C THR A 108 -3.31 -8.38 -1.56
N LEU A 109 -3.64 -7.15 -1.12
CA LEU A 109 -2.83 -5.97 -1.37
C LEU A 109 -1.75 -5.84 -0.31
N PRO A 110 -0.47 -5.96 -0.67
CA PRO A 110 0.62 -5.64 0.24
C PRO A 110 0.59 -4.14 0.55
N GLY A 111 0.94 -3.77 1.76
CA GLY A 111 1.07 -2.36 2.16
C GLY A 111 -0.11 -1.80 2.95
N LEU A 112 -1.27 -2.45 3.00
CA LEU A 112 -2.36 -2.02 3.88
C LEU A 112 -1.99 -2.15 5.37
N HIS A 113 -0.95 -2.92 5.73
CA HIS A 113 -0.32 -2.91 7.06
C HIS A 113 0.49 -1.63 7.34
N SER A 114 0.83 -0.86 6.32
CA SER A 114 1.59 0.40 6.46
C SER A 114 0.72 1.65 6.48
N LEU A 115 -0.60 1.49 6.47
CA LEU A 115 -1.51 2.62 6.63
C LEU A 115 -1.21 3.36 7.94
N LYS A 116 -1.07 4.67 7.84
CA LYS A 116 -0.80 5.52 9.01
C LYS A 116 -2.08 6.21 9.41
N VAL A 117 -2.44 6.09 10.67
CA VAL A 117 -3.54 6.86 11.25
C VAL A 117 -2.99 8.25 11.58
N PRO A 118 -3.39 9.31 10.86
CA PRO A 118 -2.98 10.66 11.20
C PRO A 118 -3.56 11.06 12.55
N ALA A 119 -2.75 11.69 13.39
CA ALA A 119 -3.19 12.20 14.69
C ALA A 119 -4.20 13.34 14.45
N GLY A 120 -5.39 13.20 15.02
CA GLY A 120 -6.40 14.28 15.03
C GLY A 120 -7.54 14.16 14.01
N ASP A 121 -7.43 13.30 13.00
CA ASP A 121 -8.44 13.20 11.94
C ASP A 121 -9.48 12.09 12.16
N LEU A 122 -9.32 11.27 13.21
CA LEU A 122 -10.25 10.22 13.54
C LEU A 122 -11.60 10.78 13.98
N LYS A 123 -12.67 10.44 13.26
CA LYS A 123 -14.04 10.74 13.62
C LYS A 123 -14.71 9.50 14.17
N ILE A 124 -15.56 9.67 15.19
CA ILE A 124 -16.34 8.56 15.69
C ILE A 124 -17.28 8.10 14.57
N PHE A 125 -17.21 6.81 14.27
CA PHE A 125 -18.12 6.19 13.31
C PHE A 125 -19.41 5.84 14.02
N ASP A 126 -20.48 6.60 13.73
CA ASP A 126 -21.81 6.38 14.26
C ASP A 126 -22.87 6.51 13.15
N ALA A 127 -24.14 6.45 13.53
CA ALA A 127 -25.23 6.54 12.58
C ALA A 127 -25.33 7.90 11.84
N THR A 128 -24.61 8.91 12.32
CA THR A 128 -24.56 10.26 11.73
C THR A 128 -23.36 10.47 10.82
N PHE A 129 -22.43 9.50 10.80
CA PHE A 129 -21.25 9.57 9.93
C PHE A 129 -21.66 9.45 8.47
N ASP A 130 -21.40 10.50 7.69
CA ASP A 130 -21.66 10.49 6.26
C ASP A 130 -20.58 9.74 5.50
N THR A 131 -20.91 8.58 4.97
CA THR A 131 -20.03 7.80 4.09
C THR A 131 -19.90 8.41 2.68
N SER A 132 -20.72 9.41 2.36
CA SER A 132 -20.77 10.06 1.05
C SER A 132 -20.90 9.05 -0.11
N GLY A 133 -21.69 7.98 0.09
CA GLY A 133 -21.93 6.91 -0.87
C GLY A 133 -20.79 5.91 -1.03
N ALA A 134 -19.77 5.93 -0.17
CA ALA A 134 -18.72 4.92 -0.20
C ALA A 134 -19.24 3.57 0.30
N GLU A 135 -18.82 2.50 -0.37
CA GLU A 135 -19.08 1.12 0.04
C GLU A 135 -18.28 0.78 1.31
N LEU A 136 -18.95 0.18 2.29
CA LEU A 136 -18.32 -0.29 3.52
C LEU A 136 -17.91 -1.75 3.38
N ILE A 137 -16.61 -2.03 3.39
CA ILE A 137 -16.08 -3.39 3.44
C ILE A 137 -16.24 -3.90 4.87
N LYS A 138 -16.87 -5.06 5.04
CA LYS A 138 -17.08 -5.66 6.37
C LYS A 138 -15.80 -6.28 6.88
N PRO A 139 -15.46 -6.11 8.18
CA PRO A 139 -14.36 -6.85 8.78
C PRO A 139 -14.69 -8.34 8.83
N ASP A 140 -13.74 -9.17 8.41
CA ASP A 140 -13.83 -10.64 8.41
C ASP A 140 -12.66 -11.31 9.16
N ILE A 141 -11.66 -10.54 9.59
CA ILE A 141 -10.55 -11.00 10.43
C ILE A 141 -10.85 -10.61 11.89
N GLU A 142 -10.66 -11.53 12.81
CA GLU A 142 -10.85 -11.22 14.23
C GLU A 142 -9.64 -10.47 14.83
N MET A 143 -9.89 -9.42 15.60
CA MET A 143 -8.86 -8.61 16.28
C MET A 143 -7.91 -9.46 17.15
N LEU A 144 -8.45 -10.49 17.80
CA LEU A 144 -7.68 -11.42 18.65
C LEU A 144 -6.57 -12.16 17.91
N SER A 145 -6.69 -12.35 16.59
CA SER A 145 -5.65 -13.01 15.80
C SER A 145 -4.33 -12.25 15.83
N TYR A 146 -4.40 -10.92 15.95
CA TYR A 146 -3.23 -10.06 16.03
C TYR A 146 -2.68 -9.87 17.43
N MET A 147 -3.54 -9.91 18.45
CA MET A 147 -3.19 -9.54 19.83
C MET A 147 -1.97 -10.28 20.41
N LYS A 148 -1.77 -11.55 20.02
CA LYS A 148 -0.65 -12.38 20.52
C LYS A 148 0.72 -11.95 20.01
N GLY A 149 0.76 -11.30 18.84
CA GLY A 149 2.01 -10.87 18.18
C GLY A 149 2.39 -9.42 18.45
N LEU A 150 1.52 -8.63 19.10
CA LEU A 150 1.76 -7.20 19.28
C LEU A 150 2.74 -6.94 20.45
N PRO A 151 3.71 -6.01 20.25
CA PRO A 151 4.67 -5.65 21.29
C PRO A 151 4.04 -4.81 22.40
N GLY A 152 4.68 -4.79 23.58
CA GLY A 152 4.36 -3.87 24.67
C GLY A 152 3.00 -4.09 25.35
N GLN A 153 2.57 -3.10 26.14
CA GLN A 153 1.32 -3.13 26.87
C GLN A 153 0.17 -2.44 26.11
N PRO A 154 -1.05 -2.98 26.15
CA PRO A 154 -2.19 -2.38 25.46
C PRO A 154 -2.62 -1.07 26.12
N LYS A 155 -2.83 -0.01 25.34
CA LYS A 155 -3.44 1.26 25.75
C LYS A 155 -4.85 1.44 25.20
N GLU A 156 -4.98 1.30 23.88
CA GLU A 156 -6.24 1.47 23.18
C GLU A 156 -6.29 0.54 21.98
N GLN A 157 -7.47 0.06 21.67
CA GLN A 157 -7.73 -0.70 20.44
C GLN A 157 -9.01 -0.19 19.79
N ALA A 158 -8.99 -0.12 18.48
CA ALA A 158 -10.10 0.43 17.70
C ALA A 158 -10.26 -0.30 16.37
N LEU A 159 -11.49 -0.30 15.87
CA LEU A 159 -11.77 -0.55 14.45
C LEU A 159 -11.85 0.79 13.74
N VAL A 160 -11.08 0.97 12.69
CA VAL A 160 -10.99 2.21 11.92
C VAL A 160 -11.32 1.94 10.46
N TYR A 161 -12.22 2.69 9.90
CA TYR A 161 -12.50 2.68 8.46
C TYR A 161 -11.63 3.69 7.73
N PHE A 162 -10.74 3.16 6.90
CA PHE A 162 -9.88 3.94 6.01
C PHE A 162 -10.58 4.20 4.68
N PRO A 163 -10.62 5.47 4.25
CA PRO A 163 -11.14 5.82 2.94
C PRO A 163 -10.13 5.40 1.87
N ILE A 164 -10.57 4.61 0.90
CA ILE A 164 -9.74 4.14 -0.21
C ILE A 164 -10.45 4.32 -1.54
N TRP A 165 -9.67 4.57 -2.59
CA TRP A 165 -10.11 4.51 -3.97
C TRP A 165 -9.52 3.27 -4.62
N ASN A 166 -10.36 2.31 -4.95
CA ASN A 166 -9.96 1.11 -5.68
C ASN A 166 -10.12 1.36 -7.17
N ILE A 167 -9.00 1.33 -7.91
CA ILE A 167 -8.93 1.64 -9.33
C ILE A 167 -8.52 0.37 -10.09
N ASP A 168 -9.45 -0.17 -10.88
CA ASP A 168 -9.17 -1.25 -11.81
C ASP A 168 -8.84 -0.66 -13.18
N TYR A 169 -7.77 -1.11 -13.80
CA TYR A 169 -7.32 -0.64 -15.10
C TYR A 169 -6.78 -1.79 -15.96
N SER A 170 -6.77 -1.60 -17.28
CA SER A 170 -6.09 -2.50 -18.20
C SER A 170 -4.93 -1.82 -18.89
N PHE A 171 -3.89 -2.59 -19.16
CA PHE A 171 -2.71 -2.17 -19.91
C PHE A 171 -2.18 -3.36 -20.73
N GLU A 172 -1.99 -3.16 -22.03
CA GLU A 172 -1.54 -4.22 -22.97
C GLU A 172 -2.36 -5.52 -22.87
N GLY A 173 -3.69 -5.40 -22.73
CA GLY A 173 -4.62 -6.53 -22.66
C GLY A 173 -4.63 -7.29 -21.33
N LYS A 174 -3.90 -6.83 -20.31
CA LYS A 174 -3.92 -7.39 -18.95
C LYS A 174 -4.60 -6.45 -17.98
N ASP A 175 -5.29 -7.03 -17.00
CA ASP A 175 -5.99 -6.31 -15.96
C ASP A 175 -5.15 -6.20 -14.69
N TYR A 176 -5.22 -5.02 -14.08
CA TYR A 176 -4.50 -4.67 -12.86
C TYR A 176 -5.41 -3.88 -11.92
N SER A 177 -5.08 -3.89 -10.64
CA SER A 177 -5.77 -3.09 -9.64
C SER A 177 -4.78 -2.35 -8.76
N VAL A 178 -5.11 -1.12 -8.41
CA VAL A 178 -4.39 -0.32 -7.42
C VAL A 178 -5.37 0.28 -6.43
N VAL A 179 -4.89 0.49 -5.22
CA VAL A 179 -5.62 1.22 -4.18
C VAL A 179 -4.89 2.52 -3.90
N VAL A 180 -5.62 3.61 -3.90
CA VAL A 180 -5.13 4.93 -3.50
C VAL A 180 -5.74 5.26 -2.14
N ASP A 181 -4.91 5.54 -1.15
CA ASP A 181 -5.36 6.03 0.15
C ASP A 181 -6.06 7.39 -0.03
N GLY A 182 -7.31 7.47 0.42
CA GLY A 182 -8.14 8.67 0.30
C GLY A 182 -7.71 9.83 1.21
N VAL A 183 -6.78 9.59 2.14
CA VAL A 183 -6.22 10.60 3.05
C VAL A 183 -4.86 11.07 2.56
N SER A 184 -3.88 10.16 2.46
CA SER A 184 -2.49 10.50 2.15
C SER A 184 -2.20 10.57 0.64
N GLY A 185 -3.02 9.90 -0.18
CA GLY A 185 -2.74 9.70 -1.60
C GLY A 185 -1.65 8.67 -1.87
N GLU A 186 -1.25 7.87 -0.87
CA GLU A 186 -0.31 6.76 -1.09
C GLU A 186 -0.95 5.68 -1.98
N VAL A 187 -0.15 5.10 -2.88
CA VAL A 187 -0.64 4.10 -3.85
C VAL A 187 -0.11 2.73 -3.52
N PHE A 188 -1.02 1.78 -3.33
CA PHE A 188 -0.74 0.38 -3.05
C PHE A 188 -1.12 -0.49 -4.23
N SER A 189 -0.23 -1.41 -4.62
CA SER A 189 -0.51 -2.37 -5.69
C SER A 189 0.21 -3.68 -5.43
N SER A 190 -0.46 -4.80 -5.65
CA SER A 190 0.14 -6.13 -5.57
C SER A 190 0.96 -6.47 -6.82
N SER A 191 0.54 -5.94 -7.97
CA SER A 191 1.20 -6.15 -9.26
C SER A 191 0.92 -4.97 -10.19
N PHE A 192 1.90 -4.62 -10.98
CA PHE A 192 1.77 -3.55 -11.97
C PHE A 192 2.70 -3.82 -13.16
N PRO A 193 2.43 -3.26 -14.34
CA PRO A 193 3.31 -3.35 -15.48
C PRO A 193 4.66 -2.70 -15.18
N VAL A 194 5.73 -3.48 -15.32
CA VAL A 194 7.11 -3.01 -15.11
C VAL A 194 7.84 -2.83 -16.44
N ARG A 195 8.84 -1.99 -16.48
CA ARG A 195 9.73 -1.89 -17.64
C ARG A 195 10.44 -3.22 -17.87
N GLY A 196 10.48 -3.66 -19.12
CA GLY A 196 11.18 -4.87 -19.50
C GLY A 196 12.69 -4.78 -19.20
N SER A 197 13.23 -5.76 -18.50
CA SER A 197 14.67 -5.87 -18.23
C SER A 197 15.45 -6.48 -19.38
N VAL A 198 14.78 -7.15 -20.32
CA VAL A 198 15.39 -7.90 -21.43
C VAL A 198 16.38 -7.07 -22.26
N PRO A 199 16.07 -5.82 -22.66
CA PRO A 199 17.02 -5.02 -23.45
C PRO A 199 18.30 -4.67 -22.67
N TYR A 200 18.21 -4.44 -21.37
CA TYR A 200 19.39 -4.20 -20.53
C TYR A 200 20.24 -5.45 -20.37
N LEU A 201 19.61 -6.62 -20.22
CA LEU A 201 20.29 -7.90 -20.16
C LEU A 201 21.02 -8.18 -21.49
N ALA A 202 20.38 -7.88 -22.62
CA ALA A 202 21.02 -8.04 -23.93
C ALA A 202 22.28 -7.18 -24.05
N VAL A 203 22.22 -5.89 -23.65
CA VAL A 203 23.40 -5.00 -23.64
C VAL A 203 24.50 -5.56 -22.72
N ALA A 204 24.15 -6.06 -21.55
CA ALA A 204 25.11 -6.63 -20.62
C ALA A 204 25.79 -7.89 -21.19
N ILE A 205 25.03 -8.79 -21.83
CA ILE A 205 25.57 -9.99 -22.47
C ILE A 205 26.51 -9.62 -23.62
N ILE A 206 26.12 -8.69 -24.50
CA ILE A 206 26.96 -8.21 -25.62
C ILE A 206 28.27 -7.65 -25.06
N GLY A 207 28.20 -6.80 -24.03
CA GLY A 207 29.39 -6.24 -23.40
C GLY A 207 30.30 -7.33 -22.80
N PHE A 208 29.73 -8.30 -22.10
CA PHE A 208 30.47 -9.38 -21.50
C PHE A 208 31.21 -10.23 -22.56
N ILE A 209 30.53 -10.57 -23.66
CA ILE A 209 31.17 -11.37 -24.76
C ILE A 209 32.31 -10.57 -25.41
N ALA A 210 32.10 -9.26 -25.67
CA ALA A 210 33.12 -8.38 -26.22
C ALA A 210 34.37 -8.34 -25.32
N PHE A 211 34.19 -8.08 -24.00
CA PHE A 211 35.30 -8.06 -23.04
C PHE A 211 36.04 -9.39 -22.92
N LEU A 212 35.32 -10.52 -22.98
CA LEU A 212 35.95 -11.83 -23.00
C LEU A 212 36.85 -12.01 -24.22
N GLY A 213 36.38 -11.65 -25.42
CA GLY A 213 37.18 -11.72 -26.65
C GLY A 213 38.43 -10.85 -26.62
N GLU A 214 38.25 -9.60 -26.14
CA GLU A 214 39.35 -8.64 -26.00
C GLU A 214 40.35 -9.06 -24.93
N GLY A 215 39.90 -9.63 -23.82
CA GLY A 215 40.74 -10.20 -22.77
C GLY A 215 41.58 -11.38 -23.27
N LEU A 216 40.99 -12.29 -24.06
CA LEU A 216 41.69 -13.37 -24.71
C LEU A 216 42.74 -12.82 -25.72
N LEU A 217 42.39 -11.79 -26.49
CA LEU A 217 43.33 -11.14 -27.40
C LEU A 217 44.49 -10.49 -26.64
N ALA A 218 44.22 -9.79 -25.55
CA ALA A 218 45.24 -9.15 -24.71
C ALA A 218 46.19 -10.14 -24.05
N SER A 219 45.75 -11.39 -23.83
CA SER A 219 46.58 -12.47 -23.25
C SER A 219 47.57 -13.07 -24.23
N MET A 220 47.46 -12.77 -25.55
CA MET A 220 48.42 -13.26 -26.56
C MET A 220 49.72 -12.43 -26.51
N PRO A 221 50.89 -13.06 -26.79
CA PRO A 221 52.12 -12.30 -26.90
C PRO A 221 52.01 -11.15 -27.89
N ASP A 222 52.55 -9.99 -27.55
CA ASP A 222 52.61 -8.75 -28.34
C ASP A 222 51.28 -8.08 -28.67
N LYS A 223 50.13 -8.57 -28.15
CA LYS A 223 48.80 -7.99 -28.41
C LYS A 223 48.17 -7.26 -27.23
N LEU A 224 48.88 -7.15 -26.12
CA LEU A 224 48.35 -6.52 -24.89
C LEU A 224 47.85 -5.10 -25.13
N ILE A 225 48.63 -4.27 -25.83
CA ILE A 225 48.29 -2.86 -26.10
C ILE A 225 47.02 -2.79 -26.97
N ILE A 226 46.90 -3.64 -27.96
CA ILE A 226 45.75 -3.69 -28.86
C ILE A 226 44.48 -4.11 -28.08
N GLY A 227 44.61 -5.18 -27.27
CA GLY A 227 43.48 -5.66 -26.47
C GLY A 227 42.97 -4.60 -25.48
N VAL A 228 43.89 -3.91 -24.81
CA VAL A 228 43.51 -2.82 -23.87
C VAL A 228 42.88 -1.65 -24.60
N ALA A 229 43.39 -1.25 -25.77
CA ALA A 229 42.82 -0.17 -26.56
C ALA A 229 41.39 -0.51 -27.02
N LEU A 230 41.15 -1.76 -27.43
CA LEU A 230 39.82 -2.23 -27.82
C LEU A 230 38.87 -2.23 -26.61
N MET A 231 39.30 -2.70 -25.43
CA MET A 231 38.48 -2.63 -24.20
C MET A 231 38.04 -1.19 -23.89
N ALA A 232 38.94 -0.23 -24.00
CA ALA A 232 38.61 1.18 -23.80
C ALA A 232 37.54 1.70 -24.79
N ALA A 233 37.63 1.31 -26.05
CA ALA A 233 36.66 1.64 -27.08
C ALA A 233 35.29 0.96 -26.80
N THR A 234 35.32 -0.30 -26.38
CA THR A 234 34.09 -1.05 -26.02
C THR A 234 33.36 -0.46 -24.83
N VAL A 235 34.06 0.05 -23.81
CA VAL A 235 33.43 0.77 -22.69
C VAL A 235 32.59 1.94 -23.20
N VAL A 236 33.15 2.76 -24.09
CA VAL A 236 32.43 3.93 -24.65
C VAL A 236 31.24 3.46 -25.51
N GLY A 237 31.45 2.43 -26.33
CA GLY A 237 30.38 1.88 -27.18
C GLY A 237 29.21 1.28 -26.39
N ILE A 238 29.51 0.47 -25.36
CA ILE A 238 28.49 -0.13 -24.49
C ILE A 238 27.76 0.95 -23.70
N PHE A 239 28.47 1.96 -23.18
CA PHE A 239 27.85 3.08 -22.50
C PHE A 239 26.88 3.85 -23.41
N ALA A 240 27.28 4.15 -24.65
CA ALA A 240 26.42 4.82 -25.64
C ALA A 240 25.18 3.96 -25.97
N LEU A 241 25.37 2.65 -26.16
CA LEU A 241 24.29 1.70 -26.43
C LEU A 241 23.32 1.61 -25.23
N ALA A 242 23.85 1.51 -24.01
CA ALA A 242 23.04 1.49 -22.79
C ALA A 242 22.20 2.77 -22.63
N MET A 243 22.79 3.94 -22.88
CA MET A 243 22.09 5.22 -22.88
C MET A 243 21.01 5.31 -23.95
N PHE A 244 21.28 4.77 -25.14
CA PHE A 244 20.28 4.73 -26.22
C PHE A 244 19.09 3.84 -25.86
N VAL A 245 19.36 2.65 -25.31
CA VAL A 245 18.34 1.71 -24.84
C VAL A 245 17.51 2.34 -23.70
N ALA A 246 18.18 2.97 -22.72
CA ALA A 246 17.50 3.64 -21.60
C ALA A 246 16.57 4.79 -22.04
N ARG A 247 16.91 5.50 -23.11
CA ARG A 247 16.07 6.57 -23.66
C ARG A 247 14.87 6.06 -24.47
N ARG A 248 14.97 4.86 -25.02
CA ARG A 248 13.88 4.27 -25.84
C ARG A 248 12.88 3.44 -25.06
N LEU A 249 13.30 2.93 -23.91
CA LEU A 249 12.45 2.19 -22.95
C LEU A 249 11.78 3.14 -21.97
#